data_f1cd2d12f2fbba9d44e406def524a8c2
#
_entry.id   f1cd2d12f2fbba9d44e406def524a8c2
#
_cell.length_a   1.000
_cell.length_b   1.000
_cell.length_c   1.000
_cell.angle_alpha   90.00
_cell.angle_beta   90.00
_cell.angle_gamma   90.00
#
_symmetry.space_group_name_H-M   'P 1'
#
loop_
_entity.id
_entity.type
_entity.pdbx_description
1 polymer ?
#
loop_
_entity_poly.entity_id
_entity_poly.type
_entity_poly.pdbx_seq_one_letter_code
_entity_poly.pdbx_strand_id
1 'polypeptide(L)'
;MTDNLPNPQSLQQIATGAGKTITTATLSHISEPYGRSIVIVPNKSLVEQTEEDYINCGLDVGVYFGDRKMLGKTHTICTWQSLNILDKKQKDGTAVLSLAEFLEGVSTIIVDEVHQAKAEVLKNLLTRNLRNAPIRWGLTGTVPKEKFEFESIHASLGPVIGNITAKELQDKGVLSNCHVNVCQLIDTVAHSDYQSELKYLVTNKDRIEYMAKLLDKISQSGNTLILVDRISAGEMLAELIPNSTFVSGSVKVKDRKETYDTIKEGTNEVIIATYGVAAVGLNIPRIFNLVLIEPGKSFVRVIQSIGRGVRKAKDKDFVQIWDLTSTCKFAKRHLTQRKKFYKEAEYPFTIEKIDWN
;
A
#
# COMPACT_ATOMS: atom_id res chain seq x y z
N MET A 1 -1.08 -29.55 -19.47
CA MET A 1 -0.40 -28.32 -19.92
C MET A 1 0.39 -27.60 -18.84
N THR A 2 0.06 -27.78 -17.56
CA THR A 2 0.75 -27.12 -16.43
C THR A 2 1.70 -28.04 -15.68
N ASP A 3 1.92 -29.25 -16.16
CA ASP A 3 2.72 -30.29 -15.50
C ASP A 3 4.21 -29.89 -15.31
N ASN A 4 4.66 -28.90 -16.07
CA ASN A 4 6.04 -28.40 -16.00
C ASN A 4 6.17 -27.08 -15.21
N LEU A 5 5.09 -26.53 -14.66
CA LEU A 5 5.14 -25.35 -13.82
C LEU A 5 5.20 -25.76 -12.34
N PRO A 6 6.32 -25.54 -11.66
CA PRO A 6 6.34 -25.72 -10.21
C PRO A 6 5.38 -24.72 -9.56
N ASN A 7 4.48 -25.22 -8.71
CA ASN A 7 3.52 -24.41 -7.96
C ASN A 7 2.61 -23.51 -8.82
N PRO A 8 1.72 -24.08 -9.66
CA PRO A 8 0.79 -23.30 -10.48
C PRO A 8 -0.23 -22.51 -9.62
N GLN A 9 -0.37 -22.85 -8.37
CA GLN A 9 -1.20 -22.12 -7.39
C GLN A 9 -0.35 -21.82 -6.15
N SER A 10 -0.11 -20.53 -5.92
CA SER A 10 0.76 -20.12 -4.83
C SER A 10 0.59 -18.67 -4.42
N LEU A 11 0.97 -18.38 -3.19
CA LEU A 11 1.06 -17.04 -2.62
C LEU A 11 2.54 -16.70 -2.37
N GLN A 12 2.95 -15.50 -2.76
CA GLN A 12 4.28 -14.97 -2.50
C GLN A 12 4.17 -13.74 -1.60
N GLN A 13 4.87 -13.78 -0.49
CA GLN A 13 5.03 -12.63 0.38
C GLN A 13 6.29 -11.86 -0.05
N ILE A 14 6.11 -10.67 -0.58
CA ILE A 14 7.19 -9.83 -1.11
C ILE A 14 7.06 -8.46 -0.48
N ALA A 15 8.06 -8.03 0.26
CA ALA A 15 8.06 -6.74 0.96
C ALA A 15 7.71 -5.56 0.03
N THR A 16 7.05 -4.55 0.60
CA THR A 16 6.74 -3.33 -0.15
C THR A 16 8.03 -2.65 -0.60
N GLY A 17 8.05 -2.18 -1.84
CA GLY A 17 9.25 -1.57 -2.45
C GLY A 17 10.19 -2.56 -3.16
N ALA A 18 9.95 -3.86 -3.07
CA ALA A 18 10.76 -4.90 -3.71
C ALA A 18 10.50 -5.10 -5.23
N GLY A 19 9.68 -4.26 -5.86
CA GLY A 19 9.38 -4.39 -7.28
C GLY A 19 8.28 -5.41 -7.61
N LYS A 20 7.28 -5.58 -6.74
CA LYS A 20 6.14 -6.50 -6.98
C LYS A 20 5.53 -6.36 -8.37
N THR A 21 5.33 -5.14 -8.87
CA THR A 21 4.72 -4.91 -10.19
C THR A 21 5.57 -5.50 -11.32
N ILE A 22 6.89 -5.34 -11.25
CA ILE A 22 7.81 -5.95 -12.23
C ILE A 22 7.77 -7.47 -12.11
N THR A 23 7.71 -8.01 -10.89
CA THR A 23 7.51 -9.45 -10.68
C THR A 23 6.19 -9.91 -11.30
N THR A 24 5.11 -9.16 -11.13
CA THR A 24 3.80 -9.45 -11.72
C THR A 24 3.88 -9.46 -13.26
N ALA A 25 4.52 -8.46 -13.86
CA ALA A 25 4.74 -8.38 -15.31
C ALA A 25 5.57 -9.58 -15.82
N THR A 26 6.64 -9.93 -15.11
CA THR A 26 7.48 -11.09 -15.46
C THR A 26 6.69 -12.40 -15.37
N LEU A 27 5.89 -12.60 -14.33
CA LEU A 27 5.02 -13.78 -14.20
C LEU A 27 3.98 -13.85 -15.31
N SER A 28 3.40 -12.71 -15.68
CA SER A 28 2.47 -12.63 -16.82
C SER A 28 3.16 -13.03 -18.12
N HIS A 29 4.35 -12.50 -18.39
CA HIS A 29 5.13 -12.85 -19.58
C HIS A 29 5.48 -14.35 -19.65
N ILE A 30 5.97 -14.92 -18.54
CA ILE A 30 6.30 -16.36 -18.47
C ILE A 30 5.05 -17.23 -18.72
N SER A 31 3.87 -16.75 -18.37
CA SER A 31 2.62 -17.51 -18.54
C SER A 31 1.98 -17.39 -19.93
N GLU A 32 2.47 -16.50 -20.82
CA GLU A 32 1.92 -16.31 -22.18
C GLU A 32 1.76 -17.61 -22.99
N PRO A 33 2.71 -18.57 -22.97
CA PRO A 33 2.56 -19.83 -23.71
C PRO A 33 1.35 -20.67 -23.28
N TYR A 34 0.79 -20.41 -22.10
CA TYR A 34 -0.36 -21.15 -21.58
C TYR A 34 -1.70 -20.47 -21.91
N GLY A 35 -1.70 -19.21 -22.33
CA GLY A 35 -2.88 -18.44 -22.67
C GLY A 35 -2.85 -17.01 -22.10
N ARG A 36 -3.99 -16.36 -22.11
CA ARG A 36 -4.15 -14.99 -21.59
C ARG A 36 -4.02 -14.93 -20.06
N SER A 37 -3.54 -13.79 -19.56
CA SER A 37 -3.51 -13.52 -18.13
C SER A 37 -4.46 -12.39 -17.73
N ILE A 38 -5.00 -12.51 -16.51
CA ILE A 38 -5.74 -11.45 -15.82
C ILE A 38 -4.96 -11.07 -14.57
N VAL A 39 -4.75 -9.77 -14.39
CA VAL A 39 -4.13 -9.21 -13.19
C VAL A 39 -5.19 -8.44 -12.40
N ILE A 40 -5.45 -8.90 -11.19
CA ILE A 40 -6.45 -8.30 -10.30
C ILE A 40 -5.73 -7.42 -9.30
N VAL A 41 -6.04 -6.13 -9.32
CA VAL A 41 -5.49 -5.13 -8.37
C VAL A 41 -6.60 -4.50 -7.54
N PRO A 42 -6.30 -3.97 -6.35
CA PRO A 42 -7.33 -3.53 -5.41
C PRO A 42 -8.08 -2.26 -5.80
N ASN A 43 -7.48 -1.38 -6.62
CA ASN A 43 -8.07 -0.07 -6.91
C ASN A 43 -7.61 0.54 -8.23
N LYS A 44 -8.31 1.61 -8.65
CA LYS A 44 -8.10 2.32 -9.91
C LYS A 44 -6.65 2.81 -10.11
N SER A 45 -6.06 3.43 -9.11
CA SER A 45 -4.70 4.00 -9.24
C SER A 45 -3.64 2.91 -9.47
N LEU A 46 -3.83 1.73 -8.87
CA LEU A 46 -2.94 0.59 -9.12
C LEU A 46 -3.18 -0.01 -10.51
N VAL A 47 -4.39 0.05 -11.08
CA VAL A 47 -4.60 -0.34 -12.48
C VAL A 47 -3.76 0.54 -13.40
N GLU A 48 -3.84 1.86 -13.24
CA GLU A 48 -3.12 2.83 -14.08
C GLU A 48 -1.59 2.66 -13.95
N GLN A 49 -1.10 2.48 -12.73
CA GLN A 49 0.32 2.24 -12.49
C GLN A 49 0.79 0.90 -13.07
N THR A 50 0.03 -0.17 -12.87
CA THR A 50 0.38 -1.50 -13.38
C THR A 50 0.34 -1.53 -14.90
N GLU A 51 -0.61 -0.84 -15.53
CA GLU A 51 -0.68 -0.66 -16.98
C GLU A 51 0.58 0.03 -17.52
N GLU A 52 0.99 1.16 -16.90
CA GLU A 52 2.21 1.89 -17.27
C GLU A 52 3.46 0.99 -17.16
N ASP A 53 3.56 0.23 -16.06
CA ASP A 53 4.69 -0.68 -15.85
C ASP A 53 4.72 -1.84 -16.87
N TYR A 54 3.56 -2.39 -17.26
CA TYR A 54 3.45 -3.42 -18.30
C TYR A 54 3.85 -2.89 -19.66
N ILE A 55 3.37 -1.70 -20.03
CA ILE A 55 3.76 -1.02 -21.29
C ILE A 55 5.28 -0.78 -21.31
N ASN A 56 5.85 -0.32 -20.20
CA ASN A 56 7.30 -0.10 -20.08
C ASN A 56 8.11 -1.40 -20.18
N CYS A 57 7.50 -2.54 -19.82
CA CYS A 57 8.10 -3.87 -20.02
C CYS A 57 7.87 -4.43 -21.46
N GLY A 58 7.20 -3.69 -22.34
CA GLY A 58 6.91 -4.11 -23.71
C GLY A 58 5.79 -5.13 -23.84
N LEU A 59 4.92 -5.27 -22.83
CA LEU A 59 3.82 -6.22 -22.83
C LEU A 59 2.54 -5.61 -23.44
N ASP A 60 1.80 -6.42 -24.23
CA ASP A 60 0.47 -6.05 -24.69
C ASP A 60 -0.53 -6.14 -23.54
N VAL A 61 -1.12 -5.03 -23.18
CA VAL A 61 -1.99 -4.93 -22.00
C VAL A 61 -3.25 -4.11 -22.29
N GLY A 62 -4.38 -4.60 -21.82
CA GLY A 62 -5.63 -3.86 -21.73
C GLY A 62 -6.06 -3.67 -20.29
N VAL A 63 -7.05 -2.81 -20.05
CA VAL A 63 -7.58 -2.51 -18.72
C VAL A 63 -9.10 -2.64 -18.69
N TYR A 64 -9.61 -3.20 -17.60
CA TYR A 64 -11.04 -3.35 -17.39
C TYR A 64 -11.46 -2.83 -16.00
N PHE A 65 -11.77 -1.54 -15.95
CA PHE A 65 -12.31 -0.89 -14.74
C PHE A 65 -13.05 0.40 -15.10
N GLY A 66 -14.00 0.82 -14.27
CA GLY A 66 -14.77 2.07 -14.46
C GLY A 66 -15.32 2.19 -15.89
N ASP A 67 -14.96 3.29 -16.55
CA ASP A 67 -15.36 3.56 -17.94
C ASP A 67 -14.37 2.98 -18.98
N ARG A 68 -13.18 2.58 -18.55
CA ARG A 68 -12.17 1.95 -19.41
C ARG A 68 -12.40 0.43 -19.43
N LYS A 69 -12.88 -0.08 -20.56
CA LYS A 69 -13.27 -1.50 -20.73
C LYS A 69 -12.64 -2.07 -22.00
N MET A 70 -11.34 -2.05 -22.07
CA MET A 70 -10.58 -2.58 -23.19
C MET A 70 -9.82 -3.83 -22.72
N LEU A 71 -10.19 -4.97 -23.30
CA LEU A 71 -9.45 -6.20 -23.05
C LEU A 71 -8.14 -6.17 -23.83
N GLY A 72 -7.04 -6.51 -23.16
CA GLY A 72 -5.77 -6.76 -23.83
C GLY A 72 -5.80 -8.07 -24.60
N LYS A 73 -5.00 -8.19 -25.64
CA LYS A 73 -4.86 -9.43 -26.42
C LYS A 73 -4.28 -10.54 -25.57
N THR A 74 -3.25 -10.24 -24.78
CA THR A 74 -2.53 -11.19 -23.94
C THR A 74 -2.78 -10.95 -22.46
N HIS A 75 -2.71 -9.70 -22.01
CA HIS A 75 -2.86 -9.35 -20.60
C HIS A 75 -3.99 -8.36 -20.38
N THR A 76 -4.75 -8.54 -19.30
CA THR A 76 -5.80 -7.59 -18.89
C THR A 76 -5.69 -7.29 -17.40
N ILE A 77 -5.52 -6.02 -17.07
CA ILE A 77 -5.51 -5.55 -15.67
C ILE A 77 -6.92 -5.11 -15.31
N CYS A 78 -7.42 -5.57 -14.17
CA CYS A 78 -8.75 -5.22 -13.71
C CYS A 78 -8.79 -5.07 -12.18
N THR A 79 -9.90 -4.51 -11.68
CA THR A 79 -10.17 -4.53 -10.25
C THR A 79 -11.14 -5.67 -9.91
N TRP A 80 -11.04 -6.21 -8.70
CA TRP A 80 -12.00 -7.21 -8.23
C TRP A 80 -13.43 -6.66 -8.18
N GLN A 81 -13.61 -5.35 -7.97
CA GLN A 81 -14.91 -4.67 -8.01
C GLN A 81 -15.52 -4.75 -9.42
N SER A 82 -14.71 -4.53 -10.45
CA SER A 82 -15.17 -4.60 -11.86
C SER A 82 -15.62 -6.01 -12.23
N LEU A 83 -14.88 -7.03 -11.80
CA LEU A 83 -15.27 -8.44 -12.01
C LEU A 83 -16.57 -8.79 -11.27
N ASN A 84 -16.73 -8.31 -10.04
CA ASN A 84 -17.96 -8.54 -9.27
C ASN A 84 -19.19 -7.84 -9.89
N ILE A 85 -18.99 -6.64 -10.46
CA ILE A 85 -20.05 -5.93 -11.20
C ILE A 85 -20.40 -6.71 -12.47
N LEU A 86 -19.41 -7.24 -13.18
CA LEU A 86 -19.63 -8.04 -14.39
C LEU A 86 -20.45 -9.30 -14.07
N ASP A 87 -20.09 -10.04 -13.02
CA ASP A 87 -20.81 -11.22 -12.54
C ASP A 87 -22.27 -10.91 -12.16
N LYS A 88 -22.50 -9.79 -11.48
CA LYS A 88 -23.85 -9.33 -11.13
C LYS A 88 -24.68 -8.98 -12.37
N LYS A 89 -24.14 -8.17 -13.28
CA LYS A 89 -24.81 -7.78 -14.52
C LYS A 89 -25.15 -8.97 -15.41
N GLN A 90 -24.31 -9.99 -15.42
CA GLN A 90 -24.59 -11.23 -16.14
C GLN A 90 -25.81 -11.96 -15.53
N LYS A 91 -25.91 -12.03 -14.18
CA LYS A 91 -27.05 -12.63 -13.49
C LYS A 91 -28.36 -11.87 -13.73
N ASP A 92 -28.27 -10.54 -13.83
CA ASP A 92 -29.42 -9.68 -14.08
C ASP A 92 -29.78 -9.54 -15.58
N GLY A 93 -29.02 -10.19 -16.48
CA GLY A 93 -29.24 -10.14 -17.94
C GLY A 93 -28.91 -8.79 -18.59
N THR A 94 -28.20 -7.90 -17.90
CA THR A 94 -27.85 -6.53 -18.36
C THR A 94 -26.40 -6.40 -18.82
N ALA A 95 -25.63 -7.49 -18.85
CA ALA A 95 -24.24 -7.47 -19.24
C ALA A 95 -24.10 -7.34 -20.77
N VAL A 96 -23.30 -6.36 -21.23
CA VAL A 96 -22.89 -6.22 -22.63
C VAL A 96 -21.80 -7.24 -22.98
N LEU A 97 -20.96 -7.58 -22.03
CA LEU A 97 -19.91 -8.60 -22.12
C LEU A 97 -20.18 -9.63 -21.01
N SER A 98 -20.28 -10.89 -21.36
CA SER A 98 -20.41 -11.97 -20.38
C SER A 98 -19.09 -12.23 -19.66
N LEU A 99 -19.16 -12.79 -18.44
CA LEU A 99 -17.95 -13.20 -17.73
C LEU A 99 -17.21 -14.34 -18.48
N ALA A 100 -17.95 -15.18 -19.20
CA ALA A 100 -17.37 -16.25 -20.03
C ALA A 100 -16.53 -15.67 -21.17
N GLU A 101 -17.04 -14.70 -21.92
CA GLU A 101 -16.30 -13.98 -22.97
C GLU A 101 -15.10 -13.23 -22.40
N PHE A 102 -15.24 -12.59 -21.22
CA PHE A 102 -14.12 -11.94 -20.54
C PHE A 102 -12.99 -12.94 -20.22
N LEU A 103 -13.36 -14.17 -19.84
CA LEU A 103 -12.43 -15.23 -19.43
C LEU A 103 -11.97 -16.12 -20.59
N GLU A 104 -12.42 -15.89 -21.81
CA GLU A 104 -12.03 -16.70 -22.96
C GLU A 104 -10.51 -16.70 -23.15
N GLY A 105 -9.90 -17.89 -23.21
CA GLY A 105 -8.46 -18.08 -23.33
C GLY A 105 -7.62 -17.71 -22.10
N VAL A 106 -8.25 -17.38 -20.97
CA VAL A 106 -7.53 -17.06 -19.74
C VAL A 106 -7.06 -18.33 -19.03
N SER A 107 -5.75 -18.47 -18.92
CA SER A 107 -5.09 -19.56 -18.21
C SER A 107 -4.48 -19.10 -16.88
N THR A 108 -4.18 -17.81 -16.75
CA THR A 108 -3.42 -17.27 -15.61
C THR A 108 -4.17 -16.14 -14.92
N ILE A 109 -4.23 -16.22 -13.62
CA ILE A 109 -4.75 -15.15 -12.75
C ILE A 109 -3.68 -14.76 -11.77
N ILE A 110 -3.35 -13.47 -11.74
CA ILE A 110 -2.44 -12.90 -10.76
C ILE A 110 -3.22 -11.92 -9.90
N VAL A 111 -3.13 -12.05 -8.58
CA VAL A 111 -3.77 -11.15 -7.62
C VAL A 111 -2.70 -10.37 -6.88
N ASP A 112 -2.62 -9.07 -7.12
CA ASP A 112 -1.72 -8.19 -6.38
C ASP A 112 -2.42 -7.61 -5.15
N GLU A 113 -1.63 -7.37 -4.09
CA GLU A 113 -2.08 -6.88 -2.79
C GLU A 113 -3.28 -7.68 -2.24
N VAL A 114 -3.15 -8.99 -2.25
CA VAL A 114 -4.18 -9.98 -1.87
C VAL A 114 -4.90 -9.61 -0.57
N HIS A 115 -4.18 -9.07 0.42
CA HIS A 115 -4.72 -8.67 1.72
C HIS A 115 -5.75 -7.51 1.65
N GLN A 116 -5.81 -6.75 0.54
CA GLN A 116 -6.77 -5.65 0.36
C GLN A 116 -8.10 -6.11 -0.23
N ALA A 117 -8.15 -7.27 -0.85
CA ALA A 117 -9.41 -7.84 -1.31
C ALA A 117 -10.20 -8.36 -0.10
N LYS A 118 -11.51 -8.07 -0.05
CA LYS A 118 -12.37 -8.74 0.94
C LYS A 118 -12.26 -10.24 0.69
N ALA A 119 -11.77 -10.98 1.66
CA ALA A 119 -11.45 -12.40 1.53
C ALA A 119 -12.62 -13.22 0.95
N GLU A 120 -13.85 -12.91 1.31
CA GLU A 120 -15.05 -13.57 0.79
C GLU A 120 -15.29 -13.29 -0.70
N VAL A 121 -15.13 -12.04 -1.16
CA VAL A 121 -15.35 -11.69 -2.58
C VAL A 121 -14.28 -12.32 -3.44
N LEU A 122 -13.01 -12.25 -3.02
CA LEU A 122 -11.90 -12.88 -3.72
C LEU A 122 -12.06 -14.39 -3.77
N LYS A 123 -12.43 -15.02 -2.65
CA LYS A 123 -12.73 -16.44 -2.58
C LYS A 123 -13.84 -16.83 -3.55
N ASN A 124 -14.95 -16.11 -3.57
CA ASN A 124 -16.06 -16.39 -4.48
C ASN A 124 -15.67 -16.25 -5.95
N LEU A 125 -14.91 -15.20 -6.30
CA LEU A 125 -14.40 -15.03 -7.66
C LEU A 125 -13.47 -16.19 -8.04
N LEU A 126 -12.45 -16.46 -7.26
CA LEU A 126 -11.40 -17.43 -7.59
C LEU A 126 -11.89 -18.88 -7.54
N THR A 127 -12.78 -19.23 -6.61
CA THR A 127 -13.25 -20.62 -6.45
C THR A 127 -14.49 -20.97 -7.28
N ARG A 128 -15.23 -19.98 -7.77
CA ARG A 128 -16.42 -20.19 -8.61
C ARG A 128 -16.19 -19.75 -10.02
N ASN A 129 -16.00 -18.46 -10.26
CA ASN A 129 -16.02 -17.87 -11.58
C ASN A 129 -14.72 -18.09 -12.33
N LEU A 130 -13.59 -18.05 -11.63
CA LEU A 130 -12.24 -18.17 -12.18
C LEU A 130 -11.60 -19.54 -11.88
N ARG A 131 -12.41 -20.52 -11.41
CA ARG A 131 -11.91 -21.84 -11.00
C ARG A 131 -11.21 -22.63 -12.11
N ASN A 132 -11.54 -22.35 -13.37
CA ASN A 132 -11.00 -23.05 -14.52
C ASN A 132 -9.60 -22.54 -14.92
N ALA A 133 -9.14 -21.40 -14.39
CA ALA A 133 -7.78 -20.94 -14.62
C ALA A 133 -6.80 -21.81 -13.83
N PRO A 134 -5.93 -22.58 -14.47
CA PRO A 134 -5.04 -23.51 -13.80
C PRO A 134 -3.93 -22.80 -13.02
N ILE A 135 -3.50 -21.61 -13.48
CA ILE A 135 -2.44 -20.84 -12.88
C ILE A 135 -3.05 -19.70 -12.06
N ARG A 136 -2.78 -19.70 -10.76
CA ARG A 136 -3.26 -18.67 -9.83
C ARG A 136 -2.17 -18.25 -8.87
N TRP A 137 -1.65 -17.05 -9.03
CA TRP A 137 -0.59 -16.49 -8.21
C TRP A 137 -1.07 -15.29 -7.43
N GLY A 138 -0.79 -15.27 -6.13
CA GLY A 138 -1.04 -14.13 -5.26
C GLY A 138 0.26 -13.46 -4.83
N LEU A 139 0.28 -12.13 -4.82
CA LEU A 139 1.38 -11.34 -4.30
C LEU A 139 0.86 -10.43 -3.19
N THR A 140 1.63 -10.30 -2.13
CA THR A 140 1.31 -9.40 -1.03
C THR A 140 2.55 -8.96 -0.28
N GLY A 141 2.58 -7.71 0.18
CA GLY A 141 3.63 -7.26 1.10
C GLY A 141 3.46 -7.76 2.52
N THR A 142 2.24 -8.16 2.88
CA THR A 142 1.87 -8.60 4.22
C THR A 142 0.79 -9.67 4.14
N VAL A 143 1.06 -10.83 4.70
CA VAL A 143 0.05 -11.88 4.85
C VAL A 143 -0.84 -11.53 6.05
N PRO A 144 -2.17 -11.59 5.94
CA PRO A 144 -3.07 -11.36 7.07
C PRO A 144 -2.77 -12.33 8.22
N LYS A 145 -2.77 -11.81 9.44
CA LYS A 145 -2.56 -12.62 10.66
C LYS A 145 -3.86 -13.23 11.21
N GLU A 146 -5.00 -12.70 10.78
CA GLU A 146 -6.32 -13.24 11.11
C GLU A 146 -6.47 -14.61 10.43
N LYS A 147 -6.65 -15.66 11.25
CA LYS A 147 -6.69 -17.06 10.78
C LYS A 147 -7.69 -17.28 9.65
N PHE A 148 -8.89 -16.72 9.78
CA PHE A 148 -9.94 -16.87 8.79
C PHE A 148 -9.58 -16.19 7.44
N GLU A 149 -9.00 -15.00 7.48
CA GLU A 149 -8.55 -14.31 6.27
C GLU A 149 -7.42 -15.05 5.59
N PHE A 150 -6.43 -15.51 6.36
CA PHE A 150 -5.32 -16.32 5.86
C PHE A 150 -5.81 -17.62 5.21
N GLU A 151 -6.67 -18.38 5.88
CA GLU A 151 -7.21 -19.64 5.35
C GLU A 151 -8.02 -19.42 4.07
N SER A 152 -8.78 -18.35 3.97
CA SER A 152 -9.54 -17.99 2.77
C SER A 152 -8.63 -17.69 1.58
N ILE A 153 -7.52 -16.98 1.80
CA ILE A 153 -6.53 -16.67 0.77
C ILE A 153 -5.80 -17.94 0.34
N HIS A 154 -5.38 -18.73 1.30
CA HIS A 154 -4.69 -20.00 1.06
C HIS A 154 -5.56 -20.99 0.26
N ALA A 155 -6.83 -21.12 0.60
CA ALA A 155 -7.77 -21.96 -0.14
C ALA A 155 -8.05 -21.47 -1.57
N SER A 156 -7.86 -20.17 -1.84
CA SER A 156 -8.16 -19.56 -3.14
C SER A 156 -6.96 -19.53 -4.09
N LEU A 157 -5.75 -19.35 -3.55
CA LEU A 157 -4.53 -19.11 -4.31
C LEU A 157 -3.45 -20.18 -4.09
N GLY A 158 -3.57 -21.00 -3.04
CA GLY A 158 -2.55 -22.00 -2.70
C GLY A 158 -1.61 -21.58 -1.57
N PRO A 159 -0.57 -22.40 -1.31
CA PRO A 159 0.35 -22.19 -0.20
C PRO A 159 1.27 -21.00 -0.41
N VAL A 160 1.80 -20.46 0.69
CA VAL A 160 2.89 -19.49 0.67
C VAL A 160 4.18 -20.23 0.32
N ILE A 161 4.76 -19.93 -0.84
CA ILE A 161 5.99 -20.59 -1.35
C ILE A 161 7.22 -19.68 -1.32
N GLY A 162 7.04 -18.41 -1.14
CA GLY A 162 8.13 -17.42 -1.10
C GLY A 162 7.86 -16.35 -0.06
N ASN A 163 8.92 -15.99 0.66
CA ASN A 163 8.90 -14.87 1.59
C ASN A 163 10.18 -14.05 1.41
N ILE A 164 10.04 -12.83 0.89
CA ILE A 164 11.14 -11.88 0.76
C ILE A 164 10.87 -10.74 1.73
N THR A 165 11.67 -10.66 2.78
CA THR A 165 11.51 -9.65 3.83
C THR A 165 12.14 -8.32 3.46
N ALA A 166 11.69 -7.23 4.12
CA ALA A 166 12.32 -5.93 3.95
C ALA A 166 13.78 -5.96 4.42
N LYS A 167 14.07 -6.69 5.50
CA LYS A 167 15.43 -6.85 6.04
C LYS A 167 16.38 -7.49 5.03
N GLU A 168 15.99 -8.60 4.41
CA GLU A 168 16.79 -9.24 3.36
C GLU A 168 17.10 -8.29 2.19
N LEU A 169 16.15 -7.45 1.82
CA LEU A 169 16.33 -6.47 0.74
C LEU A 169 17.21 -5.29 1.16
N GLN A 170 17.15 -4.89 2.43
CA GLN A 170 18.05 -3.90 3.01
C GLN A 170 19.49 -4.44 3.05
N ASP A 171 19.69 -5.65 3.52
CA ASP A 171 21.00 -6.30 3.57
C ASP A 171 21.63 -6.50 2.18
N LYS A 172 20.79 -6.72 1.15
CA LYS A 172 21.21 -6.77 -0.25
C LYS A 172 21.34 -5.39 -0.90
N GLY A 173 21.10 -4.31 -0.17
CA GLY A 173 21.17 -2.94 -0.70
C GLY A 173 20.10 -2.58 -1.74
N VAL A 174 19.00 -3.36 -1.83
CA VAL A 174 17.84 -3.09 -2.70
C VAL A 174 16.93 -2.04 -2.08
N LEU A 175 16.75 -2.07 -0.77
CA LEU A 175 16.03 -1.08 0.00
C LEU A 175 16.97 -0.27 0.88
N SER A 176 16.58 0.96 1.20
CA SER A 176 17.28 1.80 2.18
C SER A 176 17.15 1.21 3.58
N ASN A 177 18.18 1.36 4.38
CA ASN A 177 18.09 1.12 5.82
C ASN A 177 17.17 2.14 6.48
N CYS A 178 16.67 1.84 7.67
CA CYS A 178 15.81 2.76 8.41
C CYS A 178 16.02 2.67 9.91
N HIS A 179 15.58 3.72 10.61
CA HIS A 179 15.41 3.73 12.05
C HIS A 179 14.06 4.36 12.40
N VAL A 180 13.33 3.76 13.34
CA VAL A 180 12.04 4.29 13.80
C VAL A 180 12.24 5.06 15.09
N ASN A 181 12.05 6.37 15.04
CA ASN A 181 12.08 7.26 16.19
C ASN A 181 10.63 7.42 16.72
N VAL A 182 10.30 6.77 17.81
CA VAL A 182 8.99 6.90 18.43
C VAL A 182 9.00 8.13 19.33
N CYS A 183 8.32 9.18 18.91
CA CYS A 183 8.13 10.41 19.68
C CYS A 183 6.78 10.33 20.40
N GLN A 184 6.82 9.98 21.69
CA GLN A 184 5.62 9.85 22.51
C GLN A 184 5.36 11.15 23.27
N LEU A 185 4.43 11.97 22.77
CA LEU A 185 4.04 13.23 23.40
C LEU A 185 3.29 12.96 24.71
N ILE A 186 3.65 13.68 25.78
CA ILE A 186 3.02 13.55 27.09
C ILE A 186 1.71 14.34 27.08
N ASP A 187 0.60 13.63 26.96
CA ASP A 187 -0.75 14.17 27.03
C ASP A 187 -1.41 13.66 28.33
N THR A 188 -2.02 14.56 29.11
CA THR A 188 -2.63 14.26 30.41
C THR A 188 -4.16 14.10 30.34
N VAL A 189 -4.77 14.30 29.15
CA VAL A 189 -6.22 14.26 28.96
C VAL A 189 -6.71 12.82 28.84
N ALA A 190 -7.79 12.51 29.54
CA ALA A 190 -8.45 11.21 29.49
C ALA A 190 -9.67 11.25 28.56
N HIS A 191 -9.82 10.24 27.72
CA HIS A 191 -10.94 10.08 26.79
C HIS A 191 -11.67 8.77 27.04
N SER A 192 -13.01 8.78 26.85
CA SER A 192 -13.87 7.60 27.05
C SER A 192 -13.66 6.54 25.97
N ASP A 193 -13.41 6.96 24.74
CA ASP A 193 -13.29 6.10 23.54
C ASP A 193 -12.15 6.55 22.63
N TYR A 194 -11.80 5.66 21.69
CA TYR A 194 -10.71 5.89 20.74
C TYR A 194 -10.97 7.06 19.78
N GLN A 195 -12.21 7.28 19.37
CA GLN A 195 -12.51 8.32 18.37
C GLN A 195 -12.37 9.72 18.98
N SER A 196 -12.80 9.88 20.22
CA SER A 196 -12.65 11.13 20.96
C SER A 196 -11.18 11.42 21.28
N GLU A 197 -10.40 10.39 21.68
CA GLU A 197 -8.95 10.53 21.88
C GLU A 197 -8.26 10.91 20.56
N LEU A 198 -8.49 10.17 19.47
CA LEU A 198 -7.88 10.46 18.18
C LEU A 198 -8.25 11.88 17.69
N LYS A 199 -9.51 12.28 17.83
CA LYS A 199 -9.93 13.65 17.48
C LYS A 199 -9.11 14.68 18.23
N TYR A 200 -8.97 14.55 19.53
CA TYR A 200 -8.13 15.45 20.34
C TYR A 200 -6.68 15.45 19.84
N LEU A 201 -6.06 14.29 19.69
CA LEU A 201 -4.65 14.15 19.33
C LEU A 201 -4.30 14.77 17.98
N VAL A 202 -5.24 14.82 17.03
CA VAL A 202 -4.98 15.30 15.68
C VAL A 202 -5.68 16.62 15.32
N THR A 203 -6.39 17.27 16.28
CA THR A 203 -7.06 18.56 16.05
C THR A 203 -6.94 19.56 17.19
N ASN A 204 -6.28 19.20 18.31
CA ASN A 204 -5.98 20.17 19.37
C ASN A 204 -4.94 21.17 18.85
N LYS A 205 -5.25 22.46 18.92
CA LYS A 205 -4.46 23.53 18.30
C LYS A 205 -3.04 23.60 18.85
N ASP A 206 -2.89 23.68 20.17
CA ASP A 206 -1.57 23.81 20.81
C ASP A 206 -0.66 22.61 20.48
N ARG A 207 -1.25 21.43 20.49
CA ARG A 207 -0.57 20.17 20.12
C ARG A 207 -0.15 20.17 18.65
N ILE A 208 -1.01 20.62 17.74
CA ILE A 208 -0.70 20.73 16.31
C ILE A 208 0.39 21.78 16.06
N GLU A 209 0.34 22.92 16.73
CA GLU A 209 1.38 23.95 16.63
C GLU A 209 2.74 23.41 17.10
N TYR A 210 2.76 22.67 18.20
CA TYR A 210 3.98 22.01 18.65
C TYR A 210 4.48 20.99 17.62
N MET A 211 3.58 20.11 17.13
CA MET A 211 3.93 19.12 16.10
C MET A 211 4.44 19.80 14.82
N ALA A 212 3.82 20.89 14.37
CA ALA A 212 4.26 21.62 13.20
C ALA A 212 5.69 22.15 13.33
N LYS A 213 6.05 22.72 14.50
CA LYS A 213 7.42 23.17 14.79
C LYS A 213 8.43 22.01 14.79
N LEU A 214 8.05 20.87 15.36
CA LEU A 214 8.88 19.66 15.35
C LEU A 214 9.08 19.13 13.92
N LEU A 215 8.01 19.08 13.13
CA LEU A 215 8.01 18.59 11.76
C LEU A 215 8.78 19.53 10.82
N ASP A 216 8.65 20.84 10.98
CA ASP A 216 9.46 21.81 10.25
C ASP A 216 10.95 21.59 10.51
N LYS A 217 11.34 21.40 11.77
CA LYS A 217 12.73 21.08 12.11
C LYS A 217 13.20 19.76 11.50
N ILE A 218 12.37 18.72 11.48
CA ILE A 218 12.69 17.42 10.86
C ILE A 218 12.89 17.60 9.34
N SER A 219 12.06 18.40 8.70
CA SER A 219 12.08 18.61 7.24
C SER A 219 13.36 19.28 6.74
N GLN A 220 14.09 19.98 7.60
CA GLN A 220 15.37 20.59 7.25
C GLN A 220 16.46 19.56 6.92
N SER A 221 16.25 18.29 7.30
CA SER A 221 17.21 17.20 7.00
C SER A 221 16.93 16.44 5.69
N GLY A 222 15.93 16.85 4.93
CA GLY A 222 15.61 16.24 3.62
C GLY A 222 14.10 16.12 3.37
N ASN A 223 13.77 15.74 2.14
CA ASN A 223 12.38 15.58 1.72
C ASN A 223 11.58 14.73 2.71
N THR A 224 10.45 15.25 3.13
CA THR A 224 9.65 14.71 4.23
C THR A 224 8.25 14.36 3.77
N LEU A 225 7.81 13.13 4.03
CA LEU A 225 6.43 12.69 3.84
C LEU A 225 5.76 12.55 5.20
N ILE A 226 4.70 13.33 5.43
CA ILE A 226 3.90 13.29 6.66
C ILE A 226 2.57 12.61 6.37
N LEU A 227 2.25 11.55 7.11
CA LEU A 227 1.00 10.80 6.96
C LEU A 227 0.06 11.07 8.13
N VAL A 228 -1.18 11.46 7.78
CA VAL A 228 -2.25 11.79 8.73
C VAL A 228 -3.48 10.93 8.49
N ASP A 229 -4.28 10.70 9.54
CA ASP A 229 -5.54 9.95 9.43
C ASP A 229 -6.70 10.81 8.94
N ARG A 230 -6.74 12.10 9.31
CA ARG A 230 -7.84 13.02 9.02
C ARG A 230 -7.41 14.17 8.11
N ILE A 231 -8.31 14.52 7.18
CA ILE A 231 -8.11 15.65 6.25
C ILE A 231 -7.87 16.95 7.03
N SER A 232 -8.71 17.23 8.05
CA SER A 232 -8.57 18.44 8.87
C SER A 232 -7.21 18.57 9.55
N ALA A 233 -6.62 17.47 10.00
CA ALA A 233 -5.27 17.49 10.57
C ALA A 233 -4.21 17.83 9.51
N GLY A 234 -4.37 17.31 8.30
CA GLY A 234 -3.48 17.62 7.17
C GLY A 234 -3.56 19.09 6.75
N GLU A 235 -4.77 19.65 6.69
CA GLU A 235 -5.01 21.05 6.36
C GLU A 235 -4.38 21.99 7.42
N MET A 236 -4.62 21.72 8.73
CA MET A 236 -4.04 22.50 9.81
C MET A 236 -2.51 22.47 9.81
N LEU A 237 -1.89 21.32 9.55
CA LEU A 237 -0.45 21.20 9.46
C LEU A 237 0.11 21.94 8.24
N ALA A 238 -0.60 21.89 7.09
CA ALA A 238 -0.18 22.58 5.88
C ALA A 238 -0.21 24.12 6.03
N GLU A 239 -1.11 24.64 6.83
CA GLU A 239 -1.13 26.08 7.17
C GLU A 239 0.05 26.50 8.05
N LEU A 240 0.57 25.59 8.86
CA LEU A 240 1.61 25.89 9.85
C LEU A 240 3.03 25.54 9.39
N ILE A 241 3.19 24.59 8.46
CA ILE A 241 4.50 24.16 7.96
C ILE A 241 4.79 24.86 6.63
N PRO A 242 5.80 25.75 6.58
CA PRO A 242 6.17 26.45 5.34
C PRO A 242 6.53 25.47 4.21
N ASN A 243 6.21 25.83 2.98
CA ASN A 243 6.52 25.05 1.77
C ASN A 243 6.00 23.61 1.79
N SER A 244 4.95 23.34 2.57
CA SER A 244 4.30 22.05 2.57
C SER A 244 3.13 21.99 1.56
N THR A 245 2.93 20.80 0.98
CA THR A 245 1.80 20.54 0.08
C THR A 245 0.92 19.44 0.67
N PHE A 246 -0.39 19.74 0.84
CA PHE A 246 -1.34 18.74 1.31
C PHE A 246 -2.04 18.01 0.17
N VAL A 247 -2.01 16.68 0.21
CA VAL A 247 -2.62 15.80 -0.78
C VAL A 247 -3.64 14.87 -0.13
N SER A 248 -4.91 15.09 -0.43
CA SER A 248 -6.02 14.23 0.04
C SER A 248 -6.63 13.40 -1.08
N GLY A 249 -7.57 12.52 -0.72
CA GLY A 249 -8.31 11.69 -1.68
C GLY A 249 -9.14 12.46 -2.70
N SER A 250 -9.49 13.72 -2.41
CA SER A 250 -10.25 14.61 -3.32
C SER A 250 -9.43 15.17 -4.47
N VAL A 251 -8.09 15.20 -4.37
CA VAL A 251 -7.20 15.67 -5.43
C VAL A 251 -7.15 14.64 -6.56
N LYS A 252 -7.27 15.08 -7.82
CA LYS A 252 -7.20 14.19 -8.99
C LYS A 252 -5.85 13.49 -9.08
N VAL A 253 -5.84 12.27 -9.59
CA VAL A 253 -4.61 11.43 -9.70
C VAL A 253 -3.52 12.14 -10.51
N LYS A 254 -3.89 12.84 -11.60
CA LYS A 254 -2.95 13.60 -12.43
C LYS A 254 -2.25 14.70 -11.64
N ASP A 255 -3.01 15.49 -10.90
CA ASP A 255 -2.48 16.62 -10.12
C ASP A 255 -1.56 16.14 -8.99
N ARG A 256 -1.87 14.96 -8.41
CA ARG A 256 -0.99 14.31 -7.43
C ARG A 256 0.34 13.89 -8.06
N LYS A 257 0.34 13.36 -9.29
CA LYS A 257 1.55 12.94 -9.99
C LYS A 257 2.47 14.14 -10.22
N GLU A 258 1.93 15.28 -10.64
CA GLU A 258 2.68 16.52 -10.81
C GLU A 258 3.33 16.98 -9.49
N THR A 259 2.58 16.97 -8.38
CA THR A 259 3.12 17.27 -7.04
C THR A 259 4.26 16.32 -6.65
N TYR A 260 4.15 15.03 -6.97
CA TYR A 260 5.19 14.04 -6.62
C TYR A 260 6.44 14.20 -7.50
N ASP A 261 6.29 14.61 -8.74
CA ASP A 261 7.42 14.86 -9.65
C ASP A 261 8.25 16.06 -9.20
N THR A 262 7.62 17.12 -8.68
CA THR A 262 8.31 18.29 -8.11
C THR A 262 9.27 17.89 -6.97
N ILE A 263 8.87 16.92 -6.14
CA ILE A 263 9.67 16.44 -5.01
C ILE A 263 10.85 15.57 -5.43
N LYS A 264 10.76 14.91 -6.57
CA LYS A 264 11.90 14.09 -7.06
C LYS A 264 13.15 14.94 -7.29
N GLU A 265 12.97 16.19 -7.64
CA GLU A 265 14.06 17.13 -7.95
C GLU A 265 14.34 18.10 -6.80
N GLY A 266 13.37 18.35 -5.92
CA GLY A 266 13.48 19.28 -4.79
C GLY A 266 14.33 18.77 -3.62
N THR A 267 14.73 19.71 -2.77
CA THR A 267 15.41 19.44 -1.49
C THR A 267 14.57 20.06 -0.35
N ASN A 268 14.41 19.31 0.74
CA ASN A 268 13.63 19.72 1.91
C ASN A 268 12.14 20.01 1.64
N GLU A 269 11.60 19.37 0.59
CA GLU A 269 10.18 19.45 0.27
C GLU A 269 9.34 18.67 1.30
N VAL A 270 8.17 19.21 1.63
CA VAL A 270 7.25 18.57 2.59
C VAL A 270 5.94 18.22 1.90
N ILE A 271 5.62 16.92 1.88
CA ILE A 271 4.28 16.46 1.52
C ILE A 271 3.56 16.00 2.77
N ILE A 272 2.34 16.47 2.92
CA ILE A 272 1.38 15.96 3.91
C ILE A 272 0.32 15.18 3.12
N ALA A 273 0.08 13.93 3.50
CA ALA A 273 -0.91 13.10 2.81
C ALA A 273 -1.74 12.28 3.80
N THR A 274 -2.97 11.94 3.42
CA THR A 274 -3.73 10.97 4.22
C THR A 274 -3.19 9.56 4.03
N TYR A 275 -3.29 8.70 5.05
CA TYR A 275 -2.90 7.28 4.95
C TYR A 275 -3.59 6.57 3.78
N GLY A 276 -4.84 6.94 3.46
CA GLY A 276 -5.56 6.39 2.31
C GLY A 276 -4.90 6.72 0.97
N VAL A 277 -4.44 7.95 0.79
CA VAL A 277 -3.70 8.37 -0.42
C VAL A 277 -2.36 7.69 -0.49
N ALA A 278 -1.65 7.62 0.62
CA ALA A 278 -0.36 6.92 0.68
C ALA A 278 -0.50 5.42 0.38
N ALA A 279 -1.59 4.77 0.78
CA ALA A 279 -1.84 3.37 0.48
C ALA A 279 -2.03 3.08 -1.03
N VAL A 280 -2.37 4.09 -1.84
CA VAL A 280 -2.83 3.94 -3.21
C VAL A 280 -1.88 4.60 -4.22
N GLY A 281 -0.61 4.19 -4.27
CA GLY A 281 0.25 4.56 -5.40
C GLY A 281 1.18 5.75 -5.20
N LEU A 282 1.53 6.10 -3.97
CA LEU A 282 2.56 7.10 -3.70
C LEU A 282 3.94 6.52 -4.03
N ASN A 283 4.57 6.97 -5.11
CA ASN A 283 5.89 6.52 -5.53
C ASN A 283 6.91 7.67 -5.48
N ILE A 284 7.43 7.94 -4.29
CA ILE A 284 8.45 8.97 -4.09
C ILE A 284 9.69 8.32 -3.46
N PRO A 285 10.70 7.95 -4.25
CA PRO A 285 11.92 7.30 -3.72
C PRO A 285 12.74 8.21 -2.81
N ARG A 286 12.80 9.52 -3.10
CA ARG A 286 13.63 10.48 -2.37
C ARG A 286 12.95 11.03 -1.10
N ILE A 287 12.35 10.16 -0.28
CA ILE A 287 11.86 10.50 1.06
C ILE A 287 12.95 10.15 2.06
N PHE A 288 13.54 11.15 2.71
CA PHE A 288 14.54 11.00 3.76
C PHE A 288 13.91 10.92 5.15
N ASN A 289 12.75 11.57 5.32
CA ASN A 289 11.95 11.52 6.55
C ASN A 289 10.52 11.05 6.24
N LEU A 290 10.11 9.97 6.88
CA LEU A 290 8.72 9.50 6.85
C LEU A 290 8.11 9.71 8.24
N VAL A 291 7.08 10.52 8.32
CA VAL A 291 6.38 10.81 9.57
C VAL A 291 5.02 10.12 9.58
N LEU A 292 4.76 9.38 10.65
CA LEU A 292 3.50 8.70 10.91
C LEU A 292 2.81 9.38 12.10
N ILE A 293 1.75 10.15 11.86
CA ILE A 293 0.99 10.80 12.93
C ILE A 293 -0.16 9.88 13.33
N GLU A 294 -0.14 9.44 14.58
CA GLU A 294 -1.14 8.53 15.19
C GLU A 294 -1.55 7.38 14.24
N PRO A 295 -0.62 6.55 13.78
CA PRO A 295 -0.87 5.55 12.73
C PRO A 295 -1.82 4.42 13.16
N GLY A 296 -2.26 4.44 14.42
CA GLY A 296 -3.16 3.43 14.96
C GLY A 296 -2.46 2.09 15.23
N LYS A 297 -3.21 0.99 15.09
CA LYS A 297 -2.74 -0.38 15.37
C LYS A 297 -2.75 -1.31 14.15
N SER A 298 -3.02 -0.80 12.96
CA SER A 298 -3.07 -1.63 11.75
C SER A 298 -1.66 -2.01 11.28
N PHE A 299 -1.34 -3.29 11.35
CA PHE A 299 -0.07 -3.84 10.86
C PHE A 299 0.18 -3.47 9.40
N VAL A 300 -0.83 -3.70 8.57
CA VAL A 300 -0.76 -3.40 7.12
C VAL A 300 -0.46 -1.93 6.87
N ARG A 301 -1.23 -1.03 7.51
CA ARG A 301 -1.04 0.43 7.38
C ARG A 301 0.38 0.84 7.74
N VAL A 302 0.87 0.41 8.90
CA VAL A 302 2.19 0.80 9.42
C VAL A 302 3.31 0.26 8.53
N ILE A 303 3.33 -1.04 8.28
CA ILE A 303 4.41 -1.69 7.50
C ILE A 303 4.40 -1.25 6.04
N GLN A 304 3.24 -1.06 5.42
CA GLN A 304 3.19 -0.53 4.06
C GLN A 304 3.62 0.93 3.95
N SER A 305 3.27 1.76 4.94
CA SER A 305 3.75 3.14 4.99
C SER A 305 5.29 3.18 5.10
N ILE A 306 5.86 2.40 5.99
CA ILE A 306 7.33 2.27 6.13
C ILE A 306 7.94 1.74 4.84
N GLY A 307 7.37 0.70 4.25
CA GLY A 307 7.83 0.11 2.99
C GLY A 307 7.91 1.10 1.82
N ARG A 308 7.13 2.18 1.85
CA ARG A 308 7.25 3.27 0.86
C ARG A 308 8.44 4.19 1.18
N GLY A 309 8.67 4.48 2.45
CA GLY A 309 9.80 5.28 2.89
C GLY A 309 11.15 4.62 2.62
N VAL A 310 11.26 3.31 2.75
CA VAL A 310 12.53 2.57 2.56
C VAL A 310 12.92 2.34 1.09
N ARG A 311 12.16 2.83 0.12
CA ARG A 311 12.58 2.80 -1.29
C ARG A 311 13.89 3.52 -1.48
N LYS A 312 14.80 2.93 -2.28
CA LYS A 312 16.11 3.49 -2.55
C LYS A 312 16.06 4.58 -3.61
N ALA A 313 16.90 5.59 -3.49
CA ALA A 313 17.21 6.57 -4.53
C ALA A 313 18.74 6.65 -4.71
N LYS A 314 19.21 7.30 -5.77
CA LYS A 314 20.66 7.39 -6.06
C LYS A 314 21.46 8.03 -4.92
N ASP A 315 20.86 8.99 -4.24
CA ASP A 315 21.44 9.79 -3.15
C ASP A 315 20.87 9.39 -1.77
N LYS A 316 20.20 8.23 -1.67
CA LYS A 316 19.52 7.80 -0.45
C LYS A 316 19.67 6.31 -0.22
N ASP A 317 20.29 5.95 0.89
CA ASP A 317 20.44 4.59 1.40
C ASP A 317 19.88 4.42 2.83
N PHE A 318 19.41 5.53 3.44
CA PHE A 318 18.82 5.55 4.77
C PHE A 318 17.55 6.43 4.82
N VAL A 319 16.61 6.09 5.69
CA VAL A 319 15.41 6.89 5.99
C VAL A 319 15.15 6.94 7.49
N GLN A 320 14.89 8.13 7.98
CA GLN A 320 14.37 8.34 9.33
C GLN A 320 12.85 8.18 9.33
N ILE A 321 12.34 7.31 10.19
CA ILE A 321 10.90 7.13 10.39
C ILE A 321 10.53 7.71 11.74
N TRP A 322 9.54 8.58 11.77
CA TRP A 322 9.07 9.27 12.94
C TRP A 322 7.66 8.80 13.26
N ASP A 323 7.51 8.05 14.36
CA ASP A 323 6.20 7.60 14.87
C ASP A 323 5.75 8.57 15.96
N LEU A 324 4.99 9.62 15.58
CA LEU A 324 4.43 10.59 16.50
C LEU A 324 3.15 10.04 17.13
N THR A 325 3.16 9.87 18.42
CA THR A 325 2.04 9.28 19.18
C THR A 325 1.93 9.92 20.57
N SER A 326 1.04 9.42 21.40
CA SER A 326 0.69 10.00 22.69
C SER A 326 0.88 9.04 23.87
N THR A 327 0.95 9.59 25.09
CA THR A 327 0.80 8.82 26.35
C THR A 327 -0.64 8.50 26.70
N CYS A 328 -1.63 9.01 25.94
CA CYS A 328 -3.05 8.71 26.14
C CYS A 328 -3.34 7.20 26.04
N LYS A 329 -4.43 6.78 26.64
CA LYS A 329 -4.79 5.37 26.86
C LYS A 329 -4.79 4.52 25.60
N PHE A 330 -5.47 4.96 24.55
CA PHE A 330 -5.62 4.18 23.30
C PHE A 330 -4.36 4.28 22.45
N ALA A 331 -3.75 5.46 22.32
CA ALA A 331 -2.47 5.67 21.64
C ALA A 331 -1.37 4.77 22.22
N LYS A 332 -1.27 4.69 23.55
CA LYS A 332 -0.32 3.80 24.26
C LYS A 332 -0.56 2.32 23.97
N ARG A 333 -1.83 1.87 23.90
CA ARG A 333 -2.17 0.51 23.50
C ARG A 333 -1.78 0.23 22.05
N HIS A 334 -2.04 1.17 21.16
CA HIS A 334 -1.67 1.07 19.75
C HIS A 334 -0.15 1.03 19.57
N LEU A 335 0.60 1.87 20.28
CA LEU A 335 2.05 1.82 20.28
C LEU A 335 2.58 0.45 20.73
N THR A 336 1.96 -0.16 21.74
CA THR A 336 2.33 -1.51 22.19
C THR A 336 2.22 -2.54 21.06
N GLN A 337 1.20 -2.44 20.19
CA GLN A 337 1.09 -3.29 19.01
C GLN A 337 2.14 -2.94 17.96
N ARG A 338 2.36 -1.65 17.67
CA ARG A 338 3.37 -1.21 16.68
C ARG A 338 4.78 -1.66 17.04
N LYS A 339 5.13 -1.65 18.32
CA LYS A 339 6.42 -2.18 18.81
C LYS A 339 6.63 -3.66 18.43
N LYS A 340 5.56 -4.46 18.44
CA LYS A 340 5.63 -5.85 17.95
C LYS A 340 5.88 -5.88 16.44
N PHE A 341 5.21 -5.00 15.69
CA PHE A 341 5.39 -4.91 14.24
C PHE A 341 6.82 -4.51 13.86
N TYR A 342 7.40 -3.52 14.55
CA TYR A 342 8.79 -3.11 14.32
C TYR A 342 9.77 -4.24 14.60
N LYS A 343 9.58 -4.99 15.71
CA LYS A 343 10.40 -6.16 16.03
C LYS A 343 10.28 -7.27 14.99
N GLU A 344 9.06 -7.60 14.55
CA GLU A 344 8.82 -8.64 13.55
C GLU A 344 9.38 -8.29 12.18
N ALA A 345 9.35 -6.99 11.81
CA ALA A 345 9.92 -6.49 10.56
C ALA A 345 11.43 -6.20 10.66
N GLU A 346 12.02 -6.45 11.84
CA GLU A 346 13.43 -6.17 12.15
C GLU A 346 13.81 -4.70 11.89
N TYR A 347 12.87 -3.77 12.09
CA TYR A 347 13.15 -2.34 12.06
C TYR A 347 13.69 -1.88 13.41
N PRO A 348 14.92 -1.36 13.48
CA PRO A 348 15.44 -0.80 14.73
C PRO A 348 14.62 0.41 15.15
N PHE A 349 14.33 0.54 16.46
CA PHE A 349 13.55 1.65 16.96
C PHE A 349 14.01 2.12 18.34
N THR A 350 13.83 3.42 18.59
CA THR A 350 14.00 4.09 19.87
C THR A 350 12.69 4.74 20.31
N ILE A 351 12.52 4.99 21.61
CA ILE A 351 11.32 5.65 22.14
C ILE A 351 11.77 6.79 23.03
N GLU A 352 11.29 7.98 22.70
CA GLU A 352 11.46 9.18 23.49
C GLU A 352 10.10 9.70 23.95
N LYS A 353 10.00 10.07 25.23
CA LYS A 353 8.85 10.81 25.76
C LYS A 353 9.15 12.29 25.75
N ILE A 354 8.27 13.05 25.15
CA ILE A 354 8.47 14.48 24.96
C ILE A 354 7.39 15.23 25.74
N ASP A 355 7.83 16.05 26.68
CA ASP A 355 6.96 17.03 27.31
C ASP A 355 6.87 18.24 26.38
N TRP A 356 5.68 18.50 25.91
CA TRP A 356 5.40 19.51 24.89
C TRP A 356 4.61 20.70 25.44
N ASN A 357 4.22 20.66 26.75
CA ASN A 357 3.49 21.71 27.42
C ASN A 357 4.43 22.81 27.98
#